data_119a30922d5e9056363583c4753016d4
#
_entry.id   119a30922d5e9056363583c4753016d4
#
_cell.length_a   1.000
_cell.length_b   1.000
_cell.length_c   1.000
_cell.angle_alpha   90.00
_cell.angle_beta   90.00
_cell.angle_gamma   90.00
#
_symmetry.space_group_name_H-M   'P 1'
#
loop_
_entity.id
_entity.type
_entity.pdbx_description
1 polymer ?
#
loop_
_entity_poly.entity_id
_entity_poly.type
_entity_poly.pdbx_seq_one_letter_code
_entity_poly.pdbx_strand_id
1 'polypeptide(L)'
;MSPTTIAARVATFQPVVRRLSLHQVPGGPTFLLDTAKAPYHSLKLPLETLRSVSAVRKRFVLGQISDYAGNSTAKYREAYRAAREVADEVIFVGATAHKACAPDDDLAQGKFRAFETVEAASAYLKGTAVAGEVILAKSASNLHLERLLLDWDGAVRCWPNECGSRASCFECNGYRAPFSEHGGRPGRTTQRVGRPQT
;
A
#
# COMPACT_ATOMS: atom_id res chain seq x y z
N MET A 1 -21.55 -21.65 20.55
CA MET A 1 -21.00 -21.96 19.21
C MET A 1 -19.69 -22.69 19.41
N SER A 2 -19.45 -23.80 18.69
CA SER A 2 -18.21 -24.59 18.87
C SER A 2 -17.03 -23.89 18.18
N PRO A 3 -15.76 -24.12 18.62
CA PRO A 3 -14.57 -23.61 17.92
C PRO A 3 -14.54 -23.99 16.42
N THR A 4 -14.98 -25.21 16.10
CA THR A 4 -15.07 -25.71 14.71
C THR A 4 -16.06 -24.88 13.88
N THR A 5 -17.22 -24.53 14.45
CA THR A 5 -18.21 -23.68 13.78
C THR A 5 -17.68 -22.27 13.57
N ILE A 6 -16.93 -21.71 14.54
CA ILE A 6 -16.29 -20.43 14.42
C ILE A 6 -15.24 -20.45 13.28
N ALA A 7 -14.35 -21.44 13.29
CA ALA A 7 -13.33 -21.60 12.25
C ALA A 7 -13.94 -21.72 10.84
N ALA A 8 -14.99 -22.53 10.68
CA ALA A 8 -15.71 -22.67 9.42
C ALA A 8 -16.32 -21.34 8.95
N ARG A 9 -16.87 -20.54 9.86
CA ARG A 9 -17.41 -19.21 9.54
C ARG A 9 -16.31 -18.22 9.17
N VAL A 10 -15.21 -18.19 9.94
CA VAL A 10 -14.07 -17.32 9.63
C VAL A 10 -13.49 -17.63 8.24
N ALA A 11 -13.40 -18.90 7.87
CA ALA A 11 -12.92 -19.32 6.54
C ALA A 11 -13.79 -18.82 5.37
N THR A 12 -15.05 -18.43 5.62
CA THR A 12 -15.94 -17.88 4.58
C THR A 12 -15.83 -16.36 4.42
N PHE A 13 -15.11 -15.66 5.30
CA PHE A 13 -14.95 -14.22 5.18
C PHE A 13 -14.02 -13.88 4.00
N GLN A 14 -14.51 -13.00 3.14
CA GLN A 14 -13.66 -12.44 2.09
C GLN A 14 -12.72 -11.39 2.70
N PRO A 15 -11.42 -11.40 2.34
CA PRO A 15 -10.50 -10.38 2.77
C PRO A 15 -10.99 -8.99 2.36
N VAL A 16 -10.94 -8.04 3.29
CA VAL A 16 -11.26 -6.64 2.97
C VAL A 16 -10.09 -6.05 2.21
N VAL A 17 -10.34 -5.61 0.98
CA VAL A 17 -9.33 -4.99 0.12
C VAL A 17 -8.67 -3.81 0.86
N ARG A 18 -7.34 -3.69 0.76
CA ARG A 18 -6.52 -2.66 1.45
C ARG A 18 -6.45 -2.78 2.98
N ARG A 19 -6.86 -3.93 3.54
CA ARG A 19 -6.70 -4.29 4.96
C ARG A 19 -5.85 -5.55 5.05
N LEU A 20 -4.55 -5.38 4.84
CA LEU A 20 -3.58 -6.48 4.76
C LEU A 20 -4.02 -7.55 3.74
N SER A 21 -4.62 -7.11 2.63
CA SER A 21 -5.10 -7.99 1.57
C SER A 21 -3.95 -8.44 0.66
N LEU A 22 -3.98 -9.72 0.28
CA LEU A 22 -2.96 -10.36 -0.54
C LEU A 22 -3.38 -10.31 -2.02
N HIS A 23 -2.43 -9.90 -2.88
CA HIS A 23 -2.62 -9.80 -4.32
C HIS A 23 -1.38 -10.34 -5.04
N GLN A 24 -1.55 -11.40 -5.81
CA GLN A 24 -0.48 -11.97 -6.61
C GLN A 24 -0.48 -11.36 -8.02
N VAL A 25 0.68 -10.91 -8.47
CA VAL A 25 0.87 -10.47 -9.84
C VAL A 25 1.45 -11.64 -10.64
N PRO A 26 0.80 -12.09 -11.72
CA PRO A 26 1.31 -13.19 -12.54
C PRO A 26 2.73 -12.89 -13.05
N GLY A 27 3.68 -13.76 -12.72
CA GLY A 27 5.11 -13.57 -13.07
C GLY A 27 5.83 -12.43 -12.34
N GLY A 28 5.18 -11.79 -11.39
CA GLY A 28 5.69 -10.65 -10.62
C GLY A 28 5.72 -10.89 -9.11
N PRO A 29 5.68 -9.80 -8.33
CA PRO A 29 5.66 -9.84 -6.88
C PRO A 29 4.30 -10.23 -6.32
N THR A 30 4.28 -10.57 -5.03
CA THR A 30 3.05 -10.61 -4.23
C THR A 30 2.94 -9.33 -3.43
N PHE A 31 1.82 -8.63 -3.55
CA PHE A 31 1.51 -7.45 -2.74
C PHE A 31 0.71 -7.82 -1.50
N LEU A 32 1.11 -7.27 -0.35
CA LEU A 32 0.30 -7.17 0.85
C LEU A 32 -0.16 -5.71 0.97
N LEU A 33 -1.42 -5.43 0.67
CA LEU A 33 -1.95 -4.07 0.71
C LEU A 33 -2.62 -3.78 2.06
N ASP A 34 -2.07 -2.82 2.81
CA ASP A 34 -2.66 -2.27 4.02
C ASP A 34 -2.72 -0.73 3.92
N THR A 35 -3.42 -0.25 2.88
CA THR A 35 -3.41 1.15 2.43
C THR A 35 -4.71 1.90 2.75
N ALA A 36 -5.62 1.32 3.54
CA ALA A 36 -6.86 1.99 3.93
C ALA A 36 -6.69 2.96 5.09
N LYS A 37 -5.80 2.65 6.05
CA LYS A 37 -5.41 3.52 7.18
C LYS A 37 -4.02 3.14 7.68
N ALA A 38 -3.32 4.09 8.29
CA ALA A 38 -2.03 3.84 8.90
C ALA A 38 -1.89 4.53 10.27
N PRO A 39 -2.77 4.23 11.25
CA PRO A 39 -2.52 4.67 12.61
C PRO A 39 -1.17 4.13 13.08
N TYR A 40 -0.38 4.96 13.74
CA TYR A 40 0.98 4.59 14.14
C TYR A 40 1.05 3.25 14.90
N HIS A 41 0.13 3.05 15.85
CA HIS A 41 0.06 1.83 16.66
C HIS A 41 -0.26 0.57 15.84
N SER A 42 -0.81 0.72 14.62
CA SER A 42 -1.17 -0.41 13.75
C SER A 42 -0.03 -0.85 12.82
N LEU A 43 1.15 -0.23 12.88
CA LEU A 43 2.28 -0.61 12.02
C LEU A 43 2.88 -1.97 12.39
N LYS A 44 2.75 -2.37 13.65
CA LYS A 44 3.33 -3.62 14.16
C LYS A 44 2.78 -4.85 13.44
N LEU A 45 1.46 -4.99 13.35
CA LEU A 45 0.82 -6.17 12.77
C LEU A 45 1.25 -6.48 11.32
N PRO A 46 1.20 -5.53 10.36
CA PRO A 46 1.67 -5.80 9.00
C PRO A 46 3.18 -6.11 8.93
N LEU A 47 4.01 -5.52 9.79
CA LEU A 47 5.45 -5.86 9.85
C LEU A 47 5.66 -7.28 10.39
N GLU A 48 4.91 -7.72 11.39
CA GLU A 48 4.94 -9.10 11.88
C GLU A 48 4.47 -10.08 10.79
N THR A 49 3.45 -9.71 10.02
CA THR A 49 3.02 -10.49 8.86
C THR A 49 4.13 -10.60 7.83
N LEU A 50 4.80 -9.49 7.47
CA LEU A 50 5.93 -9.53 6.55
C LEU A 50 7.10 -10.37 7.10
N ARG A 51 7.34 -10.35 8.40
CA ARG A 51 8.36 -11.19 9.06
C ARG A 51 8.07 -12.67 8.86
N SER A 52 6.81 -13.09 8.99
CA SER A 52 6.40 -14.50 8.92
C SER A 52 6.35 -15.07 7.49
N VAL A 53 6.29 -14.21 6.47
CA VAL A 53 6.25 -14.65 5.08
C VAL A 53 7.63 -15.13 4.62
N SER A 54 7.69 -16.25 3.89
CA SER A 54 8.88 -16.67 3.16
C SER A 54 8.87 -16.06 1.77
N ALA A 55 9.94 -15.36 1.38
CA ALA A 55 10.08 -14.72 0.07
C ALA A 55 11.55 -14.57 -0.30
N VAL A 56 11.85 -14.48 -1.59
CA VAL A 56 13.23 -14.24 -2.10
C VAL A 56 13.72 -12.84 -1.75
N ARG A 57 12.80 -11.89 -1.59
CA ARG A 57 13.06 -10.52 -1.17
C ARG A 57 11.79 -9.96 -0.53
N LYS A 58 11.96 -9.17 0.53
CA LYS A 58 10.88 -8.47 1.24
C LYS A 58 11.08 -6.98 1.13
N ARG A 59 10.10 -6.27 0.59
CA ARG A 59 10.10 -4.80 0.55
C ARG A 59 8.96 -4.25 1.39
N PHE A 60 9.24 -3.19 2.12
CA PHE A 60 8.22 -2.44 2.85
C PHE A 60 8.10 -1.04 2.29
N VAL A 61 6.91 -0.69 1.80
CA VAL A 61 6.59 0.64 1.28
C VAL A 61 5.68 1.35 2.26
N LEU A 62 6.17 2.45 2.85
CA LEU A 62 5.43 3.28 3.78
C LEU A 62 5.08 4.62 3.15
N GLY A 63 3.81 4.93 3.13
CA GLY A 63 3.32 6.27 2.83
C GLY A 63 3.09 7.10 4.09
N GLN A 64 1.93 7.74 4.16
CA GLN A 64 1.62 8.60 5.29
C GLN A 64 1.16 7.79 6.52
N ILE A 65 1.78 8.06 7.67
CA ILE A 65 1.33 7.59 8.99
C ILE A 65 0.28 8.57 9.52
N SER A 66 -0.77 8.04 10.16
CA SER A 66 -1.83 8.82 10.81
C SER A 66 -1.94 8.52 12.30
N ASP A 67 -2.77 9.30 13.00
CA ASP A 67 -3.23 9.05 14.36
C ASP A 67 -2.08 8.78 15.36
N TYR A 68 -1.15 9.72 15.45
CA TYR A 68 -0.06 9.70 16.44
C TYR A 68 0.03 11.05 17.17
N ALA A 69 0.43 11.00 18.43
CA ALA A 69 0.80 12.16 19.21
C ALA A 69 2.31 12.41 19.16
N GLY A 70 2.72 13.65 19.36
CA GLY A 70 4.13 14.04 19.50
C GLY A 70 4.85 14.28 18.17
N ASN A 71 6.15 14.06 18.19
CA ASN A 71 7.05 14.44 17.08
C ASN A 71 6.93 13.49 15.90
N SER A 72 6.53 14.03 14.75
CA SER A 72 6.37 13.28 13.51
C SER A 72 7.66 12.58 13.07
N THR A 73 8.81 13.29 13.08
CA THR A 73 10.09 12.72 12.67
C THR A 73 10.49 11.52 13.54
N ALA A 74 10.24 11.60 14.86
CA ALA A 74 10.49 10.46 15.75
C ALA A 74 9.67 9.24 15.33
N LYS A 75 8.38 9.41 14.99
CA LYS A 75 7.49 8.33 14.57
C LYS A 75 7.90 7.69 13.24
N TYR A 76 8.29 8.49 12.27
CA TYR A 76 8.79 7.96 11.00
C TYR A 76 10.13 7.23 11.15
N ARG A 77 11.04 7.75 11.99
CA ARG A 77 12.30 7.09 12.30
C ARG A 77 12.12 5.78 13.07
N GLU A 78 11.19 5.72 14.03
CA GLU A 78 10.81 4.48 14.71
C GLU A 78 10.22 3.46 13.72
N ALA A 79 9.32 3.89 12.83
CA ALA A 79 8.74 3.04 11.79
C ALA A 79 9.82 2.50 10.83
N TYR A 80 10.77 3.34 10.42
CA TYR A 80 11.91 2.93 9.61
C TYR A 80 12.73 1.83 10.30
N ARG A 81 13.13 2.02 11.56
CA ARG A 81 13.91 1.04 12.31
C ARG A 81 13.19 -0.30 12.42
N ALA A 82 11.90 -0.28 12.79
CA ALA A 82 11.10 -1.49 12.88
C ALA A 82 10.97 -2.21 11.52
N ALA A 83 10.83 -1.47 10.44
CA ALA A 83 10.76 -2.03 9.08
C ALA A 83 12.08 -2.68 8.66
N ARG A 84 13.23 -2.05 8.99
CA ARG A 84 14.57 -2.59 8.68
C ARG A 84 14.86 -3.94 9.33
N GLU A 85 14.19 -4.27 10.44
CA GLU A 85 14.34 -5.59 11.08
C GLU A 85 13.69 -6.74 10.29
N VAL A 86 12.80 -6.43 9.34
CA VAL A 86 11.96 -7.43 8.67
C VAL A 86 11.99 -7.35 7.14
N ALA A 87 12.45 -6.23 6.58
CA ALA A 87 12.51 -6.01 5.14
C ALA A 87 13.95 -5.85 4.66
N ASP A 88 14.24 -6.40 3.50
CA ASP A 88 15.52 -6.22 2.81
C ASP A 88 15.67 -4.78 2.31
N GLU A 89 14.57 -4.18 1.86
CA GLU A 89 14.50 -2.80 1.42
C GLU A 89 13.28 -2.09 2.01
N VAL A 90 13.49 -0.88 2.53
CA VAL A 90 12.44 0.02 3.05
C VAL A 90 12.32 1.21 2.14
N ILE A 91 11.10 1.52 1.71
CA ILE A 91 10.79 2.61 0.79
C ILE A 91 9.78 3.54 1.46
N PHE A 92 10.11 4.81 1.60
CA PHE A 92 9.13 5.81 2.06
C PHE A 92 8.68 6.68 0.89
N VAL A 93 7.37 7.00 0.86
CA VAL A 93 6.74 7.71 -0.25
C VAL A 93 5.94 8.91 0.25
N GLY A 94 6.07 10.03 -0.45
CA GLY A 94 5.35 11.28 -0.20
C GLY A 94 6.17 12.31 0.56
N ALA A 95 5.56 13.45 0.87
CA ALA A 95 6.21 14.63 1.45
C ALA A 95 6.92 14.36 2.80
N THR A 96 6.57 13.29 3.49
CA THR A 96 7.16 12.93 4.80
C THR A 96 8.27 11.86 4.69
N ALA A 97 8.62 11.42 3.50
CA ALA A 97 9.61 10.36 3.30
C ALA A 97 10.99 10.68 3.90
N HIS A 98 11.41 11.95 3.86
CA HIS A 98 12.66 12.44 4.45
C HIS A 98 12.75 12.23 5.97
N LYS A 99 11.60 12.07 6.67
CA LYS A 99 11.55 11.89 8.13
C LYS A 99 12.00 10.51 8.61
N ALA A 100 12.28 9.59 7.69
CA ALA A 100 12.88 8.30 8.03
C ALA A 100 14.22 8.47 8.76
N CYS A 101 14.99 9.50 8.41
CA CYS A 101 16.33 9.74 8.92
C CYS A 101 17.18 8.46 8.84
N ALA A 102 17.14 7.80 7.68
CA ALA A 102 17.90 6.58 7.43
C ALA A 102 19.40 6.88 7.50
N PRO A 103 20.24 5.96 8.02
CA PRO A 103 21.68 6.09 7.99
C PRO A 103 22.22 6.14 6.54
N ASP A 104 23.32 6.87 6.33
CA ASP A 104 23.96 6.97 5.02
C ASP A 104 24.39 5.61 4.47
N ASP A 105 24.81 4.69 5.33
CA ASP A 105 25.13 3.32 4.95
C ASP A 105 23.95 2.57 4.36
N ASP A 106 22.75 2.73 4.91
CA ASP A 106 21.54 2.08 4.37
C ASP A 106 21.11 2.72 3.04
N LEU A 107 21.36 4.02 2.85
CA LEU A 107 21.17 4.71 1.57
C LEU A 107 22.18 4.18 0.52
N ALA A 108 23.45 4.10 0.87
CA ALA A 108 24.51 3.64 -0.02
C ALA A 108 24.35 2.17 -0.43
N GLN A 109 23.88 1.33 0.50
CA GLN A 109 23.62 -0.09 0.28
C GLN A 109 22.27 -0.38 -0.40
N GLY A 110 21.48 0.65 -0.70
CA GLY A 110 20.14 0.49 -1.29
C GLY A 110 19.10 -0.13 -0.37
N LYS A 111 19.34 -0.14 0.94
CA LYS A 111 18.41 -0.68 1.93
C LYS A 111 17.28 0.28 2.29
N PHE A 112 17.46 1.57 1.96
CA PHE A 112 16.45 2.59 2.08
C PHE A 112 16.37 3.46 0.83
N ARG A 113 15.13 3.81 0.46
CA ARG A 113 14.85 4.80 -0.58
C ARG A 113 13.69 5.69 -0.18
N ALA A 114 13.72 6.91 -0.67
CA ALA A 114 12.66 7.90 -0.49
C ALA A 114 12.20 8.40 -1.85
N PHE A 115 10.89 8.45 -2.06
CA PHE A 115 10.29 9.00 -3.26
C PHE A 115 9.26 10.07 -2.88
N GLU A 116 9.23 11.17 -3.61
CA GLU A 116 8.24 12.23 -3.38
C GLU A 116 6.85 11.85 -3.90
N THR A 117 6.79 10.97 -4.91
CA THR A 117 5.54 10.59 -5.57
C THR A 117 5.34 9.08 -5.61
N VAL A 118 4.07 8.65 -5.64
CA VAL A 118 3.70 7.23 -5.81
C VAL A 118 4.10 6.74 -7.20
N GLU A 119 4.06 7.61 -8.22
CA GLU A 119 4.48 7.30 -9.59
C GLU A 119 5.95 6.91 -9.65
N ALA A 120 6.84 7.73 -9.05
CA ALA A 120 8.27 7.44 -9.02
C ALA A 120 8.58 6.13 -8.26
N ALA A 121 7.88 5.91 -7.14
CA ALA A 121 8.00 4.65 -6.39
C ALA A 121 7.50 3.44 -7.22
N SER A 122 6.40 3.60 -7.99
CA SER A 122 5.89 2.55 -8.88
C SER A 122 6.90 2.21 -9.98
N ALA A 123 7.43 3.21 -10.66
CA ALA A 123 8.44 3.01 -11.70
C ALA A 123 9.68 2.29 -11.16
N TYR A 124 10.16 2.70 -9.98
CA TYR A 124 11.28 2.05 -9.31
C TYR A 124 10.99 0.58 -8.95
N LEU A 125 9.84 0.31 -8.33
CA LEU A 125 9.45 -1.05 -7.95
C LEU A 125 9.37 -1.97 -9.17
N LYS A 126 8.74 -1.51 -10.25
CA LYS A 126 8.65 -2.29 -11.52
C LYS A 126 10.01 -2.53 -12.15
N GLY A 127 10.86 -1.51 -12.20
CA GLY A 127 12.19 -1.61 -12.81
C GLY A 127 13.19 -2.49 -12.04
N THR A 128 12.90 -2.77 -10.75
CA THR A 128 13.79 -3.54 -9.88
C THR A 128 13.13 -4.79 -9.30
N ALA A 129 11.93 -5.14 -9.75
CA ALA A 129 11.20 -6.31 -9.26
C ALA A 129 11.91 -7.62 -9.53
N VAL A 130 11.75 -8.56 -8.62
CA VAL A 130 12.19 -9.95 -8.82
C VAL A 130 11.01 -10.89 -8.58
N ALA A 131 10.98 -11.98 -9.33
CA ALA A 131 9.93 -12.99 -9.16
C ALA A 131 10.00 -13.59 -7.75
N GLY A 132 8.84 -13.79 -7.12
CA GLY A 132 8.74 -14.35 -5.77
C GLY A 132 9.06 -13.36 -4.63
N GLU A 133 9.24 -12.09 -4.91
CA GLU A 133 9.32 -11.08 -3.84
C GLU A 133 7.95 -10.74 -3.25
N VAL A 134 7.97 -10.25 -2.02
CA VAL A 134 6.78 -9.73 -1.33
C VAL A 134 6.96 -8.23 -1.07
N ILE A 135 5.96 -7.45 -1.46
CA ILE A 135 5.90 -6.01 -1.26
C ILE A 135 4.73 -5.70 -0.31
N LEU A 136 5.04 -5.29 0.91
CA LEU A 136 4.05 -4.76 1.85
C LEU A 136 3.91 -3.25 1.64
N ALA A 137 2.72 -2.79 1.27
CA ALA A 137 2.41 -1.37 1.17
C ALA A 137 1.47 -0.92 2.30
N LYS A 138 1.92 0.06 3.10
CA LYS A 138 1.17 0.61 4.25
C LYS A 138 1.06 2.12 4.14
N SER A 139 -0.17 2.66 4.20
CA SER A 139 -0.40 4.11 4.18
C SER A 139 -1.78 4.49 4.71
N ALA A 140 -1.94 5.74 5.15
CA ALA A 140 -3.23 6.39 5.18
C ALA A 140 -3.79 6.50 3.74
N SER A 141 -5.12 6.53 3.61
CA SER A 141 -5.81 6.40 2.32
C SER A 141 -5.55 7.54 1.34
N ASN A 142 -5.20 8.73 1.83
CA ASN A 142 -5.03 9.94 1.00
C ASN A 142 -3.89 9.86 -0.02
N LEU A 143 -2.89 9.01 0.22
CA LEU A 143 -1.76 8.83 -0.72
C LEU A 143 -2.05 7.80 -1.81
N HIS A 144 -3.10 7.00 -1.65
CA HIS A 144 -3.52 5.98 -2.62
C HIS A 144 -2.39 5.03 -3.08
N LEU A 145 -1.65 4.45 -2.11
CA LEU A 145 -0.57 3.51 -2.40
C LEU A 145 -1.03 2.23 -3.11
N GLU A 146 -2.32 1.92 -3.13
CA GLU A 146 -2.87 0.83 -3.95
C GLU A 146 -2.57 0.98 -5.45
N ARG A 147 -2.22 2.20 -5.91
CA ARG A 147 -1.75 2.43 -7.28
C ARG A 147 -0.47 1.67 -7.62
N LEU A 148 0.36 1.33 -6.64
CA LEU A 148 1.53 0.49 -6.86
C LEU A 148 1.17 -0.88 -7.44
N LEU A 149 0.08 -1.50 -6.94
CA LEU A 149 -0.45 -2.73 -7.50
C LEU A 149 -1.17 -2.49 -8.82
N LEU A 150 -2.07 -1.49 -8.87
CA LEU A 150 -2.90 -1.19 -10.06
C LEU A 150 -2.07 -0.78 -11.27
N ASP A 151 -0.86 -0.26 -11.06
CA ASP A 151 0.06 0.13 -12.13
C ASP A 151 0.96 -1.01 -12.60
N TRP A 152 0.82 -2.21 -12.07
CA TRP A 152 1.73 -3.28 -12.45
C TRP A 152 1.64 -3.64 -13.94
N ASP A 153 0.46 -3.52 -14.50
CA ASP A 153 0.19 -3.68 -15.93
C ASP A 153 0.32 -2.35 -16.73
N GLY A 154 0.81 -1.27 -16.11
CA GLY A 154 0.93 0.06 -16.74
C GLY A 154 -0.38 0.80 -16.93
N ALA A 155 -1.46 0.37 -16.26
CA ALA A 155 -2.79 0.91 -16.49
C ALA A 155 -3.07 2.24 -15.76
N VAL A 156 -2.25 2.64 -14.78
CA VAL A 156 -2.48 3.87 -14.01
C VAL A 156 -2.03 5.09 -14.79
N ARG A 157 -2.93 6.05 -14.96
CA ARG A 157 -2.67 7.37 -15.56
C ARG A 157 -3.01 8.53 -14.61
N CYS A 158 -3.55 8.23 -13.45
CA CYS A 158 -3.96 9.18 -12.42
C CYS A 158 -2.91 9.21 -11.31
N TRP A 159 -2.01 10.21 -11.31
CA TRP A 159 -0.87 10.30 -10.42
C TRP A 159 -0.82 11.55 -9.51
N PRO A 160 -1.93 12.17 -9.08
CA PRO A 160 -1.81 13.27 -8.14
C PRO A 160 -1.29 12.77 -6.79
N ASN A 161 -0.48 13.57 -6.11
CA ASN A 161 -0.03 13.28 -4.75
C ASN A 161 -1.20 13.29 -3.78
N GLU A 162 -2.17 14.19 -4.00
CA GLU A 162 -3.41 14.29 -3.25
C GLU A 162 -4.58 14.48 -4.22
N CYS A 163 -5.43 13.46 -4.34
CA CYS A 163 -6.58 13.55 -5.24
C CYS A 163 -7.87 14.05 -4.54
N GLY A 164 -7.85 14.19 -3.21
CA GLY A 164 -9.01 14.63 -2.42
C GLY A 164 -10.15 13.61 -2.32
N SER A 165 -10.08 12.48 -3.04
CA SER A 165 -11.08 11.42 -2.96
C SER A 165 -10.93 10.60 -1.68
N ARG A 166 -12.07 10.26 -1.05
CA ARG A 166 -12.13 9.29 0.05
C ARG A 166 -12.28 7.85 -0.46
N ALA A 167 -12.75 7.67 -1.70
CA ALA A 167 -12.85 6.37 -2.34
C ALA A 167 -11.45 5.85 -2.69
N SER A 168 -11.26 4.53 -2.60
CA SER A 168 -10.04 3.89 -3.09
C SER A 168 -9.95 3.97 -4.62
N CYS A 169 -8.74 3.80 -5.17
CA CYS A 169 -8.59 3.74 -6.63
C CYS A 169 -9.31 2.53 -7.22
N PHE A 170 -9.50 1.44 -6.46
CA PHE A 170 -10.33 0.29 -6.87
C PHE A 170 -11.81 0.67 -7.05
N GLU A 171 -12.32 1.59 -6.23
CA GLU A 171 -13.72 2.04 -6.27
C GLU A 171 -13.91 3.26 -7.18
N CYS A 172 -12.88 4.10 -7.30
CA CYS A 172 -12.90 5.32 -8.11
C CYS A 172 -13.05 5.02 -9.59
N ASN A 173 -12.49 3.91 -10.08
CA ASN A 173 -12.43 3.52 -11.50
C ASN A 173 -11.81 4.59 -12.45
N GLY A 174 -11.37 5.75 -11.91
CA GLY A 174 -10.75 6.83 -12.66
C GLY A 174 -9.24 6.70 -12.85
N TYR A 175 -8.60 5.72 -12.21
CA TYR A 175 -7.14 5.61 -12.21
C TYR A 175 -6.53 5.37 -13.60
N ARG A 176 -7.33 4.91 -14.58
CA ARG A 176 -6.93 4.69 -15.97
C ARG A 176 -6.96 5.96 -16.84
N ALA A 177 -7.52 7.05 -16.34
CA ALA A 177 -7.57 8.35 -16.99
C ALA A 177 -6.72 9.38 -16.24
N PRO A 178 -6.18 10.42 -16.90
CA PRO A 178 -5.49 11.51 -16.22
C PRO A 178 -6.38 12.17 -15.17
N PHE A 179 -5.78 12.61 -14.06
CA PHE A 179 -6.52 13.25 -12.97
C PHE A 179 -7.33 14.47 -13.42
N SER A 180 -6.82 15.22 -14.40
CA SER A 180 -7.50 16.38 -15.01
C SER A 180 -8.87 16.05 -15.61
N GLU A 181 -9.09 14.79 -16.02
CA GLU A 181 -10.34 14.37 -16.66
C GLU A 181 -11.45 14.01 -15.64
N HIS A 182 -11.09 13.63 -14.40
CA HIS A 182 -12.07 13.17 -13.42
C HIS A 182 -11.97 13.85 -12.04
N GLY A 183 -10.88 14.54 -11.71
CA GLY A 183 -10.70 15.29 -10.45
C GLY A 183 -10.89 14.45 -9.18
N GLY A 184 -10.59 13.14 -9.23
CA GLY A 184 -10.77 12.22 -8.10
C GLY A 184 -12.25 11.88 -7.79
N ARG A 185 -13.18 12.27 -8.63
CA ARG A 185 -14.59 11.88 -8.47
C ARG A 185 -14.78 10.44 -8.91
N PRO A 186 -15.51 9.58 -8.14
CA PRO A 186 -15.85 8.24 -8.59
C PRO A 186 -16.57 8.32 -9.94
N GLY A 187 -16.09 7.57 -10.93
CA GLY A 187 -16.80 7.43 -12.18
C GLY A 187 -18.24 7.00 -11.89
N ARG A 188 -19.23 7.69 -12.46
CA ARG A 188 -20.62 7.25 -12.40
C ARG A 188 -20.69 5.88 -13.07
N THR A 189 -20.75 4.82 -12.27
CA THR A 189 -21.10 3.48 -12.77
C THR A 189 -22.51 3.57 -13.29
N THR A 190 -22.68 3.59 -14.62
CA THR A 190 -23.97 3.46 -15.30
C THR A 190 -24.43 1.99 -15.24
N GLN A 191 -24.36 1.34 -14.10
CA GLN A 191 -25.14 0.13 -13.86
C GLN A 191 -26.48 0.55 -13.27
N ARG A 192 -27.44 0.81 -14.17
CA ARG A 192 -28.85 0.73 -13.79
C ARG A 192 -29.11 -0.72 -13.35
N VAL A 193 -29.12 -0.95 -12.05
CA VAL A 193 -29.74 -2.14 -11.49
C VAL A 193 -31.22 -2.03 -11.84
N GLY A 194 -31.65 -2.85 -12.80
CA GLY A 194 -33.05 -2.98 -13.14
C GLY A 194 -33.82 -3.37 -11.89
N ARG A 195 -34.80 -2.54 -11.50
CA ARG A 195 -35.79 -2.92 -10.49
C ARG A 195 -36.52 -4.15 -11.01
N PRO A 196 -36.69 -5.22 -10.21
CA PRO A 196 -37.61 -6.29 -10.57
C PRO A 196 -39.01 -5.68 -10.62
N GLN A 197 -39.66 -5.84 -11.75
CA GLN A 197 -41.09 -5.55 -11.89
C GLN A 197 -41.85 -6.61 -11.07
N THR A 198 -42.64 -6.13 -10.12
CA THR A 198 -43.68 -6.93 -9.42
C THR A 198 -44.79 -7.30 -10.34
#